data_5a81db083c2d1c4ea328579d4385f9fd
#
_entry.id   5a81db083c2d1c4ea328579d4385f9fd
#
_cell.length_a   1.000
_cell.length_b   1.000
_cell.length_c   1.000
_cell.angle_alpha   90.00
_cell.angle_beta   90.00
_cell.angle_gamma   90.00
#
_symmetry.space_group_name_H-M   'P 1'
#
loop_
_entity.id
_entity.type
_entity.pdbx_description
1 polymer ?
#
loop_
_entity_poly.entity_id
_entity_poly.type
_entity_poly.pdbx_seq_one_letter_code
_entity_poly.pdbx_strand_id
1 'polypeptide(L)'
;MKTPRILIALLVSGLIAPVANAGSDRVTTHFAPEVNPASFEMSAETAYMLGWIGNPNSYEVGAEFLTARWRFGPVYRDGFFRGYNQFYALVMGEPIFRGPENYYYGISVGLRYNFLHPDSRIMPYFSGGVGLGWIDSHADVFGAQGQDFTFNVLGAAGVSYRINNHWSASLGLVYQHLSNGGQTDPNASLNLLGPQVGVTCAF
;
A
#
# COMPACT_ATOMS: atom_id res chain seq x y z
N MET A 1 0.65 -18.03 32.20
CA MET A 1 -0.58 -18.48 31.52
C MET A 1 -0.54 -17.91 30.11
N LYS A 2 -0.42 -18.76 29.08
CA LYS A 2 -0.33 -18.32 27.68
C LYS A 2 -1.75 -18.10 27.14
N THR A 3 -2.14 -16.86 26.94
CA THR A 3 -3.38 -16.51 26.24
C THR A 3 -3.28 -16.90 24.76
N PRO A 4 -4.33 -17.42 24.16
CA PRO A 4 -4.30 -17.88 22.79
C PRO A 4 -4.25 -16.69 21.82
N ARG A 5 -3.24 -16.72 20.94
CA ARG A 5 -3.15 -15.83 19.78
C ARG A 5 -4.19 -16.28 18.75
N ILE A 6 -5.35 -15.65 18.75
CA ILE A 6 -6.39 -15.86 17.73
C ILE A 6 -6.19 -14.81 16.65
N LEU A 7 -5.57 -15.23 15.58
CA LEU A 7 -5.97 -15.23 14.17
C LEU A 7 -7.00 -14.13 13.80
N ILE A 8 -6.50 -12.98 13.39
CA ILE A 8 -7.20 -12.04 12.48
C ILE A 8 -6.53 -12.15 11.12
N ALA A 9 -6.63 -13.32 10.51
CA ALA A 9 -6.11 -13.58 9.16
C ALA A 9 -7.21 -14.18 8.27
N LEU A 10 -8.44 -13.64 8.32
CA LEU A 10 -9.54 -14.25 7.58
C LEU A 10 -10.64 -13.23 7.27
N LEU A 11 -10.33 -12.28 6.36
CA LEU A 11 -11.39 -11.48 5.73
C LEU A 11 -11.14 -11.11 4.26
N VAL A 12 -10.19 -11.73 3.59
CA VAL A 12 -9.99 -11.55 2.13
C VAL A 12 -10.36 -12.81 1.32
N SER A 13 -10.71 -13.92 1.95
CA SER A 13 -10.95 -15.20 1.25
C SER A 13 -12.37 -15.39 0.71
N GLY A 14 -13.23 -14.38 0.69
CA GLY A 14 -14.65 -14.52 0.35
C GLY A 14 -15.09 -14.07 -1.06
N LEU A 15 -14.22 -13.58 -1.92
CA LEU A 15 -14.65 -12.97 -3.20
C LEU A 15 -13.93 -13.47 -4.46
N ILE A 16 -13.49 -14.73 -4.47
CA ILE A 16 -13.04 -15.37 -5.70
C ILE A 16 -14.07 -16.41 -6.12
N ALA A 17 -15.10 -15.97 -6.84
CA ALA A 17 -15.93 -16.86 -7.64
C ALA A 17 -15.21 -17.09 -8.98
N PRO A 18 -14.89 -18.34 -9.36
CA PRO A 18 -14.32 -18.62 -10.68
C PRO A 18 -15.41 -18.47 -11.74
N VAL A 19 -15.33 -17.43 -12.56
CA VAL A 19 -16.06 -17.41 -13.84
C VAL A 19 -15.17 -18.09 -14.87
N ALA A 20 -15.27 -19.39 -14.97
CA ALA A 20 -14.74 -20.14 -16.10
C ALA A 20 -15.77 -20.08 -17.23
N ASN A 21 -15.55 -19.23 -18.22
CA ASN A 21 -16.17 -19.33 -19.52
C ASN A 21 -15.09 -19.60 -20.57
N ALA A 22 -14.95 -20.88 -20.93
CA ALA A 22 -14.21 -21.31 -22.08
C ALA A 22 -15.09 -21.10 -23.33
N GLY A 23 -14.94 -19.95 -23.96
CA GLY A 23 -15.52 -19.68 -25.28
C GLY A 23 -14.39 -19.30 -26.23
N SER A 24 -14.28 -20.04 -27.33
CA SER A 24 -13.33 -19.79 -28.43
C SER A 24 -13.72 -18.50 -29.16
N ASP A 25 -13.19 -17.38 -28.77
CA ASP A 25 -13.35 -16.15 -29.51
C ASP A 25 -12.18 -15.96 -30.47
N ARG A 26 -12.56 -15.82 -31.75
CA ARG A 26 -11.67 -15.39 -32.82
C ARG A 26 -10.90 -14.15 -32.38
N VAL A 27 -9.58 -14.21 -32.52
CA VAL A 27 -8.71 -13.04 -32.35
C VAL A 27 -9.06 -12.03 -33.45
N THR A 28 -10.05 -11.22 -33.22
CA THR A 28 -10.17 -9.94 -33.88
C THR A 28 -9.22 -9.01 -33.17
N THR A 29 -8.19 -8.54 -33.85
CA THR A 29 -7.33 -7.44 -33.42
C THR A 29 -8.20 -6.18 -33.34
N HIS A 30 -9.02 -6.10 -32.31
CA HIS A 30 -9.58 -4.83 -31.90
C HIS A 30 -8.45 -4.08 -31.20
N PHE A 31 -7.98 -2.99 -31.81
CA PHE A 31 -7.25 -1.97 -31.08
C PHE A 31 -8.07 -1.68 -29.81
N ALA A 32 -7.52 -2.03 -28.66
CA ALA A 32 -8.21 -1.78 -27.42
C ALA A 32 -8.46 -0.27 -27.36
N PRO A 33 -9.69 0.17 -27.09
CA PRO A 33 -9.99 1.60 -27.03
C PRO A 33 -9.03 2.25 -26.04
N GLU A 34 -8.51 3.41 -26.38
CA GLU A 34 -7.59 4.18 -25.54
C GLU A 34 -8.24 4.33 -24.16
N VAL A 35 -7.70 3.64 -23.18
CA VAL A 35 -8.30 3.60 -21.84
C VAL A 35 -8.09 4.96 -21.20
N ASN A 36 -9.17 5.68 -21.03
CA ASN A 36 -9.17 6.90 -20.20
C ASN A 36 -9.17 6.46 -18.73
N PRO A 37 -8.09 6.74 -17.97
CA PRO A 37 -8.04 6.35 -16.57
C PRO A 37 -9.17 7.01 -15.77
N ALA A 38 -9.73 6.31 -14.81
CA ALA A 38 -10.76 6.83 -13.91
C ALA A 38 -10.29 8.10 -13.19
N SER A 39 -11.22 8.96 -12.87
CA SER A 39 -10.93 10.18 -12.10
C SER A 39 -10.80 9.91 -10.62
N PHE A 40 -11.46 8.89 -10.13
CA PHE A 40 -11.45 8.47 -8.73
C PHE A 40 -11.36 6.95 -8.59
N GLU A 41 -10.58 6.51 -7.60
CA GLU A 41 -10.38 5.10 -7.27
C GLU A 41 -10.37 4.90 -5.76
N MET A 42 -10.83 3.74 -5.32
CA MET A 42 -10.64 3.25 -3.95
C MET A 42 -9.92 1.90 -3.97
N SER A 43 -9.00 1.69 -3.04
CA SER A 43 -8.31 0.41 -2.89
C SER A 43 -8.26 -0.06 -1.45
N ALA A 44 -8.25 -1.38 -1.30
CA ALA A 44 -7.86 -2.09 -0.09
C ALA A 44 -6.56 -2.85 -0.40
N GLU A 45 -5.56 -2.66 0.44
CA GLU A 45 -4.23 -3.23 0.25
C GLU A 45 -3.75 -3.83 1.58
N THR A 46 -3.06 -4.95 1.51
CA THR A 46 -2.42 -5.57 2.67
C THR A 46 -0.93 -5.77 2.42
N ALA A 47 -0.13 -5.66 3.46
CA ALA A 47 1.31 -5.88 3.39
C ALA A 47 1.81 -6.66 4.60
N TYR A 48 2.93 -7.36 4.42
CA TYR A 48 3.71 -7.92 5.50
C TYR A 48 5.12 -7.35 5.45
N MET A 49 5.48 -6.58 6.46
CA MET A 49 6.71 -5.80 6.46
C MET A 49 7.67 -6.28 7.55
N LEU A 50 8.95 -6.24 7.22
CA LEU A 50 10.05 -6.54 8.13
C LEU A 50 10.85 -5.26 8.40
N GLY A 51 11.17 -5.03 9.68
CA GLY A 51 11.95 -3.89 10.13
C GLY A 51 13.18 -4.35 10.89
N TRP A 52 14.35 -4.13 10.29
CA TRP A 52 15.65 -4.48 10.85
C TRP A 52 16.75 -3.46 10.51
N ILE A 53 16.43 -2.45 9.69
CA ILE A 53 17.40 -1.46 9.22
C ILE A 53 17.38 -0.27 10.19
N GLY A 54 18.49 -0.04 10.89
CA GLY A 54 18.68 1.12 11.74
C GLY A 54 17.98 1.05 13.11
N ASN A 55 17.39 -0.11 13.45
CA ASN A 55 16.79 -0.35 14.77
C ASN A 55 17.42 -1.60 15.41
N PRO A 56 17.74 -1.58 16.72
CA PRO A 56 18.29 -2.74 17.42
C PRO A 56 17.28 -3.90 17.55
N ASN A 57 15.99 -3.61 17.49
CA ASN A 57 14.92 -4.60 17.55
C ASN A 57 14.52 -5.04 16.15
N SER A 58 14.17 -6.32 16.00
CA SER A 58 13.55 -6.84 14.78
C SER A 58 12.05 -6.64 14.85
N TYR A 59 11.46 -6.12 13.78
CA TYR A 59 10.02 -5.94 13.67
C TYR A 59 9.43 -6.86 12.61
N GLU A 60 8.22 -7.34 12.89
CA GLU A 60 7.33 -8.01 11.94
C GLU A 60 5.96 -7.35 12.05
N VAL A 61 5.49 -6.74 10.97
CA VAL A 61 4.30 -5.89 10.95
C VAL A 61 3.38 -6.34 9.82
N GLY A 62 2.12 -6.57 10.15
CA GLY A 62 1.05 -6.66 9.16
C GLY A 62 0.48 -5.27 8.94
N ALA A 63 0.19 -4.89 7.70
CA ALA A 63 -0.41 -3.60 7.43
C ALA A 63 -1.65 -3.75 6.55
N GLU A 64 -2.70 -3.02 6.91
CA GLU A 64 -3.93 -2.88 6.15
C GLU A 64 -4.10 -1.42 5.78
N PHE A 65 -4.25 -1.14 4.47
CA PHE A 65 -4.42 0.19 3.93
C PHE A 65 -5.77 0.31 3.22
N LEU A 66 -6.52 1.38 3.53
CA LEU A 66 -7.64 1.82 2.73
C LEU A 66 -7.27 3.15 2.09
N THR A 67 -7.23 3.19 0.76
CA THR A 67 -6.71 4.32 0.01
C THR A 67 -7.76 4.88 -0.94
N ALA A 68 -7.97 6.19 -0.90
CA ALA A 68 -8.70 6.94 -1.92
C ALA A 68 -7.69 7.66 -2.82
N ARG A 69 -7.90 7.61 -4.14
CA ARG A 69 -7.03 8.23 -5.15
C ARG A 69 -7.82 9.09 -6.11
N TRP A 70 -7.28 10.26 -6.40
CA TRP A 70 -7.85 11.22 -7.36
C TRP A 70 -6.83 11.53 -8.43
N ARG A 71 -7.20 11.30 -9.69
CA ARG A 71 -6.37 11.71 -10.82
C ARG A 71 -6.36 13.22 -10.93
N PHE A 72 -5.19 13.77 -11.19
CA PHE A 72 -5.01 15.19 -11.49
C PHE A 72 -4.04 15.40 -12.64
N GLY A 73 -4.17 16.54 -13.32
CA GLY A 73 -3.35 16.87 -14.48
C GLY A 73 -3.68 16.06 -15.74
N PRO A 74 -2.93 16.27 -16.81
CA PRO A 74 -3.13 15.58 -18.07
C PRO A 74 -2.65 14.12 -18.00
N VAL A 75 -3.18 13.29 -18.89
CA VAL A 75 -2.56 12.00 -19.24
C VAL A 75 -1.44 12.29 -20.23
N TYR A 76 -0.20 11.99 -19.84
CA TYR A 76 0.94 12.06 -20.74
C TYR A 76 0.86 10.92 -21.74
N ARG A 77 0.90 11.22 -23.05
CA ARG A 77 0.60 10.23 -24.10
C ARG A 77 1.82 9.68 -24.80
N ASP A 78 2.99 10.31 -24.64
CA ASP A 78 4.18 10.02 -25.44
C ASP A 78 5.36 9.55 -24.60
N GLY A 79 6.17 8.66 -25.20
CA GLY A 79 7.45 8.20 -24.69
C GLY A 79 7.37 7.29 -23.47
N PHE A 80 8.50 7.12 -22.81
CA PHE A 80 8.70 6.26 -21.65
C PHE A 80 7.82 6.67 -20.46
N PHE A 81 7.57 7.97 -20.30
CA PHE A 81 6.74 8.50 -19.22
C PHE A 81 5.25 8.59 -19.57
N ARG A 82 4.78 7.82 -20.56
CA ARG A 82 3.34 7.73 -20.80
C ARG A 82 2.63 7.29 -19.52
N GLY A 83 1.67 8.09 -19.04
CA GLY A 83 1.02 7.79 -17.76
C GLY A 83 0.25 8.97 -17.17
N TYR A 84 -0.10 8.87 -15.90
CA TYR A 84 -0.86 9.88 -15.19
C TYR A 84 -0.52 9.93 -13.70
N ASN A 85 -0.78 11.08 -13.12
CA ASN A 85 -0.61 11.37 -11.70
C ASN A 85 -1.92 11.16 -10.94
N GLN A 86 -1.79 10.68 -9.70
CA GLN A 86 -2.85 10.65 -8.71
C GLN A 86 -2.34 11.25 -7.40
N PHE A 87 -3.19 12.06 -6.77
CA PHE A 87 -3.10 12.34 -5.34
C PHE A 87 -3.77 11.19 -4.59
N TYR A 88 -3.25 10.80 -3.43
CA TYR A 88 -3.93 9.85 -2.58
C TYR A 88 -4.04 10.33 -1.13
N ALA A 89 -5.07 9.83 -0.45
CA ALA A 89 -5.21 9.83 0.99
C ALA A 89 -5.50 8.40 1.45
N LEU A 90 -4.81 7.96 2.50
CA LEU A 90 -5.01 6.63 3.04
C LEU A 90 -5.12 6.65 4.56
N VAL A 91 -5.82 5.65 5.08
CA VAL A 91 -5.82 5.26 6.49
C VAL A 91 -5.17 3.90 6.61
N MET A 92 -4.45 3.67 7.71
CA MET A 92 -3.75 2.41 7.95
C MET A 92 -3.95 1.90 9.36
N GLY A 93 -3.95 0.57 9.50
CA GLY A 93 -3.91 -0.15 10.75
C GLY A 93 -2.86 -1.25 10.67
N GLU A 94 -1.97 -1.32 11.63
CA GLU A 94 -0.77 -2.16 11.57
C GLU A 94 -0.56 -2.91 12.90
N PRO A 95 -1.06 -4.15 13.02
CA PRO A 95 -0.65 -5.03 14.11
C PRO A 95 0.83 -5.37 14.00
N ILE A 96 1.54 -5.23 15.11
CA ILE A 96 2.97 -5.55 15.25
C ILE A 96 3.07 -6.94 15.86
N PHE A 97 3.52 -7.92 15.06
CA PHE A 97 3.63 -9.32 15.49
C PHE A 97 4.91 -9.59 16.27
N ARG A 98 5.95 -8.81 15.97
CA ARG A 98 7.23 -8.77 16.66
C ARG A 98 7.71 -7.33 16.77
N GLY A 99 8.17 -6.93 17.94
CA GLY A 99 8.64 -5.60 18.28
C GLY A 99 8.33 -5.31 19.73
N PRO A 100 8.81 -4.20 20.28
CA PRO A 100 8.41 -3.71 21.60
C PRO A 100 6.93 -3.31 21.66
N GLU A 101 6.45 -2.66 20.61
CA GLU A 101 5.08 -2.16 20.49
C GLU A 101 4.14 -3.24 19.92
N ASN A 102 2.83 -3.06 20.06
CA ASN A 102 1.82 -4.03 19.63
C ASN A 102 1.05 -3.59 18.39
N TYR A 103 0.87 -2.28 18.17
CA TYR A 103 0.11 -1.76 17.05
C TYR A 103 0.53 -0.33 16.65
N TYR A 104 0.25 -0.01 15.41
CA TYR A 104 0.28 1.34 14.87
C TYR A 104 -1.00 1.59 14.07
N TYR A 105 -1.49 2.81 14.10
CA TYR A 105 -2.53 3.29 13.20
C TYR A 105 -2.25 4.72 12.78
N GLY A 106 -2.61 5.05 11.54
CA GLY A 106 -2.28 6.37 11.02
C GLY A 106 -3.01 6.74 9.75
N ILE A 107 -2.69 7.94 9.30
CA ILE A 107 -3.15 8.49 8.03
C ILE A 107 -1.94 8.97 7.24
N SER A 108 -2.05 8.95 5.91
CA SER A 108 -1.01 9.49 5.03
C SER A 108 -1.63 10.11 3.77
N VAL A 109 -0.95 11.09 3.23
CA VAL A 109 -1.28 11.69 1.94
C VAL A 109 -0.05 11.68 1.06
N GLY A 110 -0.25 11.59 -0.25
CA GLY A 110 0.89 11.52 -1.16
C GLY A 110 0.51 11.53 -2.62
N LEU A 111 1.48 11.18 -3.42
CA LEU A 111 1.38 11.16 -4.87
C LEU A 111 1.69 9.77 -5.40
N ARG A 112 0.99 9.39 -6.47
CA ARG A 112 1.24 8.16 -7.21
C ARG A 112 1.33 8.49 -8.69
N TYR A 113 2.32 7.90 -9.37
CA TYR A 113 2.44 7.89 -10.81
C TYR A 113 2.16 6.50 -11.35
N ASN A 114 1.29 6.41 -12.36
CA ASN A 114 0.94 5.16 -13.03
C ASN A 114 1.40 5.23 -14.47
N PHE A 115 2.22 4.26 -14.90
CA PHE A 115 2.67 4.15 -16.27
C PHE A 115 1.58 3.46 -17.11
N LEU A 116 1.24 4.07 -18.24
CA LEU A 116 0.30 3.50 -19.20
C LEU A 116 1.06 2.94 -20.39
N HIS A 117 0.84 1.68 -20.70
CA HIS A 117 1.32 1.10 -21.95
C HIS A 117 0.13 0.85 -22.87
N PRO A 118 0.20 1.23 -24.18
CA PRO A 118 -0.80 0.85 -25.15
C PRO A 118 -0.98 -0.66 -25.14
N ASP A 119 -2.20 -1.14 -25.25
CA ASP A 119 -2.55 -2.55 -25.33
C ASP A 119 -2.14 -3.42 -24.13
N SER A 120 -1.62 -2.83 -23.05
CA SER A 120 -1.25 -3.56 -21.84
C SER A 120 -2.31 -3.44 -20.74
N ARG A 121 -2.60 -4.55 -20.08
CA ARG A 121 -3.34 -4.57 -18.81
C ARG A 121 -2.45 -4.35 -17.60
N ILE A 122 -1.13 -4.39 -17.78
CA ILE A 122 -0.14 -4.19 -16.72
C ILE A 122 0.25 -2.72 -16.70
N MET A 123 0.10 -2.10 -15.52
CA MET A 123 0.42 -0.70 -15.26
C MET A 123 1.43 -0.64 -14.11
N PRO A 124 2.72 -0.46 -14.39
CA PRO A 124 3.69 -0.17 -13.35
C PRO A 124 3.33 1.12 -12.61
N TYR A 125 3.70 1.20 -11.35
CA TYR A 125 3.50 2.41 -10.56
C TYR A 125 4.62 2.63 -9.54
N PHE A 126 4.75 3.87 -9.12
CA PHE A 126 5.43 4.23 -7.88
C PHE A 126 4.62 5.29 -7.14
N SER A 127 4.77 5.32 -5.82
CA SER A 127 4.11 6.29 -4.96
C SER A 127 4.99 6.70 -3.80
N GLY A 128 4.73 7.89 -3.27
CA GLY A 128 5.38 8.39 -2.08
C GLY A 128 4.47 9.33 -1.32
N GLY A 129 4.56 9.33 0.00
CA GLY A 129 3.74 10.16 0.84
C GLY A 129 4.27 10.33 2.24
N VAL A 130 3.60 11.19 2.98
CA VAL A 130 3.91 11.52 4.37
C VAL A 130 2.63 11.54 5.19
N GLY A 131 2.75 11.28 6.46
CA GLY A 131 1.61 11.27 7.34
C GLY A 131 1.98 11.27 8.81
N LEU A 132 1.00 10.97 9.60
CA LEU A 132 1.12 10.90 11.06
C LEU A 132 0.27 9.76 11.60
N GLY A 133 0.55 9.36 12.83
CA GLY A 133 -0.20 8.30 13.48
C GLY A 133 0.20 8.11 14.93
N TRP A 134 -0.29 7.02 15.47
CA TRP A 134 -0.10 6.66 16.88
C TRP A 134 0.34 5.21 16.99
N ILE A 135 1.39 5.01 17.77
CA ILE A 135 1.93 3.71 18.16
C ILE A 135 1.74 3.57 19.66
N ASP A 136 1.60 2.38 20.18
CA ASP A 136 1.63 2.16 21.63
C ASP A 136 3.09 2.13 22.13
N SER A 137 3.66 3.29 22.34
CA SER A 137 5.07 3.47 22.67
C SER A 137 5.47 2.85 24.00
N HIS A 138 6.72 2.37 24.07
CA HIS A 138 7.32 1.80 25.27
C HIS A 138 8.67 2.48 25.56
N ALA A 139 8.63 3.70 26.08
CA ALA A 139 9.81 4.56 26.29
C ALA A 139 10.90 3.95 27.20
N ASP A 140 10.53 2.98 28.03
CA ASP A 140 11.42 2.22 28.92
C ASP A 140 12.12 1.04 28.22
N VAL A 141 11.74 0.73 26.98
CA VAL A 141 12.31 -0.38 26.21
C VAL A 141 13.35 0.15 25.21
N PHE A 142 14.55 -0.38 25.28
CA PHE A 142 15.62 0.01 24.37
C PHE A 142 15.23 -0.27 22.91
N GLY A 143 15.31 0.76 22.05
CA GLY A 143 14.98 0.66 20.62
C GLY A 143 13.47 0.77 20.32
N ALA A 144 12.65 1.10 21.30
CA ALA A 144 11.24 1.45 21.10
C ALA A 144 11.04 2.96 20.87
N GLN A 145 9.80 3.36 20.58
CA GLN A 145 9.42 4.77 20.47
C GLN A 145 9.19 5.39 21.87
N GLY A 146 9.64 6.64 22.05
CA GLY A 146 9.52 7.37 23.30
C GLY A 146 8.17 8.07 23.50
N GLN A 147 7.32 8.10 22.48
CA GLN A 147 5.98 8.68 22.55
C GLN A 147 5.06 8.03 21.52
N ASP A 148 3.75 8.09 21.78
CA ASP A 148 2.74 7.48 20.92
C ASP A 148 2.59 8.19 19.58
N PHE A 149 2.63 9.51 19.56
CA PHE A 149 2.50 10.29 18.34
C PHE A 149 3.76 10.20 17.49
N THR A 150 3.58 9.77 16.21
CA THR A 150 4.68 9.60 15.28
C THR A 150 4.32 10.15 13.90
N PHE A 151 5.36 10.45 13.12
CA PHE A 151 5.29 10.74 11.70
C PHE A 151 5.58 9.48 10.91
N ASN A 152 4.95 9.36 9.73
CA ASN A 152 5.26 8.31 8.78
C ASN A 152 5.70 8.88 7.43
N VAL A 153 6.62 8.18 6.77
CA VAL A 153 6.98 8.39 5.37
C VAL A 153 6.74 7.06 4.66
N LEU A 154 5.96 7.09 3.60
CA LEU A 154 5.62 5.91 2.81
C LEU A 154 6.24 6.00 1.41
N GLY A 155 6.70 4.87 0.91
CA GLY A 155 7.10 4.70 -0.48
C GLY A 155 6.62 3.34 -0.98
N ALA A 156 6.07 3.27 -2.19
CA ALA A 156 5.74 1.98 -2.78
C ALA A 156 6.01 1.97 -4.28
N ALA A 157 6.34 0.79 -4.79
CA ALA A 157 6.49 0.55 -6.22
C ALA A 157 5.99 -0.85 -6.56
N GLY A 158 5.36 -0.99 -7.73
CA GLY A 158 4.79 -2.27 -8.12
C GLY A 158 4.12 -2.23 -9.48
N VAL A 159 3.26 -3.21 -9.69
CA VAL A 159 2.45 -3.33 -10.88
C VAL A 159 0.97 -3.50 -10.51
N SER A 160 0.09 -2.85 -11.26
CA SER A 160 -1.35 -3.09 -11.23
C SER A 160 -1.75 -3.83 -12.49
N TYR A 161 -2.59 -4.86 -12.34
CA TYR A 161 -3.18 -5.61 -13.44
C TYR A 161 -4.66 -5.26 -13.56
N ARG A 162 -5.07 -4.73 -14.70
CA ARG A 162 -6.47 -4.39 -14.99
C ARG A 162 -7.26 -5.66 -15.29
N ILE A 163 -8.18 -6.04 -14.41
CA ILE A 163 -9.07 -7.18 -14.57
C ILE A 163 -10.18 -6.81 -15.55
N ASN A 164 -10.82 -5.65 -15.34
CA ASN A 164 -11.84 -5.06 -16.19
C ASN A 164 -11.83 -3.53 -16.09
N ASN A 165 -12.90 -2.85 -16.54
CA ASN A 165 -12.97 -1.38 -16.52
C ASN A 165 -13.08 -0.77 -15.12
N HIS A 166 -13.51 -1.56 -14.13
CA HIS A 166 -13.71 -1.10 -12.75
C HIS A 166 -12.70 -1.71 -11.76
N TRP A 167 -12.17 -2.88 -12.03
CA TRP A 167 -11.36 -3.61 -11.07
C TRP A 167 -9.94 -3.85 -11.55
N SER A 168 -9.00 -3.63 -10.65
CA SER A 168 -7.60 -4.03 -10.83
C SER A 168 -7.06 -4.67 -9.55
N ALA A 169 -6.08 -5.56 -9.72
CA ALA A 169 -5.28 -6.13 -8.65
C ALA A 169 -3.86 -5.55 -8.72
N SER A 170 -3.20 -5.41 -7.59
CA SER A 170 -1.83 -4.92 -7.53
C SER A 170 -0.92 -5.83 -6.72
N LEU A 171 0.34 -5.84 -7.12
CA LEU A 171 1.45 -6.47 -6.41
C LEU A 171 2.63 -5.50 -6.41
N GLY A 172 3.27 -5.32 -5.26
CA GLY A 172 4.39 -4.41 -5.13
C GLY A 172 5.19 -4.61 -3.87
N LEU A 173 6.05 -3.65 -3.62
CA LEU A 173 6.79 -3.47 -2.37
C LEU A 173 6.38 -2.15 -1.75
N VAL A 174 6.23 -2.15 -0.44
CA VAL A 174 6.01 -0.94 0.36
C VAL A 174 7.15 -0.77 1.35
N TYR A 175 7.62 0.46 1.46
CA TYR A 175 8.54 0.93 2.48
C TYR A 175 7.83 1.93 3.37
N GLN A 176 8.04 1.81 4.67
CA GLN A 176 7.54 2.75 5.67
C GLN A 176 8.64 3.13 6.65
N HIS A 177 8.73 4.41 6.94
CA HIS A 177 9.55 4.94 8.03
C HIS A 177 8.64 5.56 9.08
N LEU A 178 8.81 5.15 10.34
CA LEU A 178 8.14 5.73 11.49
C LEU A 178 9.17 6.37 12.41
N SER A 179 8.88 7.58 12.89
CA SER A 179 9.69 8.27 13.88
C SER A 179 8.86 9.33 14.61
N ASN A 180 9.26 9.68 15.81
CA ASN A 180 8.63 10.79 16.54
C ASN A 180 9.22 12.17 16.16
N GLY A 181 10.10 12.23 15.15
CA GLY A 181 10.73 13.46 14.70
C GLY A 181 11.73 14.07 15.70
N GLY A 182 12.20 13.30 16.68
CA GLY A 182 13.09 13.77 17.74
C GLY A 182 12.41 14.63 18.80
N GLN A 183 11.08 14.55 18.92
CA GLN A 183 10.31 15.30 19.92
C GLN A 183 10.52 14.76 21.34
N THR A 184 10.77 13.46 21.45
CA THR A 184 10.95 12.76 22.74
C THR A 184 11.96 11.64 22.58
N ASP A 185 12.84 11.46 23.56
CA ASP A 185 13.74 10.30 23.61
C ASP A 185 13.05 9.10 24.31
N PRO A 186 13.30 7.86 23.81
CA PRO A 186 14.06 7.51 22.63
C PRO A 186 13.28 7.78 21.32
N ASN A 187 14.00 8.14 20.25
CA ASN A 187 13.45 8.21 18.90
C ASN A 187 14.09 7.12 18.05
N ALA A 188 13.63 5.91 18.23
CA ALA A 188 14.09 4.78 17.45
C ALA A 188 13.43 4.80 16.08
N SER A 189 14.21 5.12 15.04
CA SER A 189 13.71 5.05 13.66
C SER A 189 13.31 3.63 13.30
N LEU A 190 12.04 3.42 12.95
CA LEU A 190 11.54 2.15 12.49
C LEU A 190 11.41 2.18 10.96
N ASN A 191 12.24 1.38 10.29
CA ASN A 191 12.25 1.26 8.84
C ASN A 191 11.71 -0.12 8.46
N LEU A 192 10.55 -0.14 7.83
CA LEU A 192 9.81 -1.34 7.45
C LEU A 192 9.83 -1.50 5.92
N LEU A 193 10.02 -2.71 5.44
CA LEU A 193 9.94 -3.04 4.01
C LEU A 193 9.27 -4.40 3.83
N GLY A 194 8.38 -4.51 2.87
CA GLY A 194 7.75 -5.78 2.58
C GLY A 194 6.88 -5.82 1.32
N PRO A 195 6.45 -7.02 0.92
CA PRO A 195 5.50 -7.19 -0.16
C PRO A 195 4.12 -6.63 0.20
N GLN A 196 3.46 -6.07 -0.80
CA GLN A 196 2.11 -5.53 -0.73
C GLN A 196 1.26 -6.10 -1.86
N VAL A 197 0.03 -6.47 -1.55
CA VAL A 197 -0.98 -6.85 -2.54
C VAL A 197 -2.23 -6.02 -2.32
N GLY A 198 -3.03 -5.82 -3.36
CA GLY A 198 -4.23 -5.02 -3.22
C GLY A 198 -5.22 -5.19 -4.34
N VAL A 199 -6.43 -4.68 -4.09
CA VAL A 199 -7.53 -4.61 -5.04
C VAL A 199 -8.02 -3.17 -5.10
N THR A 200 -8.25 -2.68 -6.32
CA THR A 200 -8.71 -1.31 -6.58
C THR A 200 -10.01 -1.34 -7.36
N CYS A 201 -10.96 -0.51 -6.95
CA CYS A 201 -12.18 -0.22 -7.68
C CYS A 201 -12.10 1.21 -8.25
N ALA A 202 -12.39 1.36 -9.54
CA ALA A 202 -12.41 2.62 -10.29
C ALA A 202 -13.86 3.07 -10.56
N PHE A 203 -14.11 4.40 -10.41
CA PHE A 203 -15.42 5.03 -10.55
C PHE A 203 -15.43 6.09 -11.65
#